data_884a7aeea08d005f1377078ab1445d43
#
_entry.id   884a7aeea08d005f1377078ab1445d43
#
_cell.length_a   1.000
_cell.length_b   1.000
_cell.length_c   1.000
_cell.angle_alpha   90.00
_cell.angle_beta   90.00
_cell.angle_gamma   90.00
#
_symmetry.space_group_name_H-M   'P 1'
#
loop_
_entity.id
_entity.type
_entity.pdbx_description
1 polymer ?
#
loop_
_entity_poly.entity_id
_entity_poly.type
_entity_poly.pdbx_seq_one_letter_code
_entity_poly.pdbx_strand_id
1 'polypeptide(L)'
;MNNIRNFSIIAHIDHGKSTLADRLIQRCGGLSDREMESQVLDSMDLEKERGITIKAQTAALKYKAKDGQIYELNLIDTPGHVDFSYEVSRSLSACEGALLVVDATQGVEAQTVANCYTAIDLGVEVIPVLNKMDLNSANPDEAKEEIEDVIGIDATDAIPCSAKTGMGVDDILERIVRDVPAPKGNDQEPLQALIIDSWFDNYVGVVMLVRVVNGVIKPKDKIYLMATGATHLVEQVGKFTPKSTQCEKLSAGEVGFVIAGVKELRDAKVGDTITLANKMAADPLPGFKQVKPQVFAGLYPVESNQYEALRDALTKLQLNDAALQFEPEVSQALGFGFRAGFLGLLHMDIVQERLEREFNMDLITTAPSVVYEVLKTDGEVIQVENPSKLPSPDKIAEIREPIDTVTIFVPSDYVGAVMKLCNEKRGVQTNLAYHGRQVHLTYDLPLAEIVLDFFDRLKSLTRGYASMDYEFEEYRAADVVKVDMLINGDRVDALSTIIHRSNSVSRGREIVTRLRSLIPRQMYDVAIQAAIGANIIARENVKALRKNVLAKCYGGDITRKRKLLEKQKAGKKRMKQVGTVEIPQEAFLAILQVDEK
;
A
#
# COMPACT_ATOMS: atom_id res chain seq x y z
N MET A 1 0.93 36.30 -1.58
CA MET A 1 1.08 35.22 -2.58
C MET A 1 2.47 35.16 -3.22
N ASN A 2 3.04 36.26 -3.69
CA ASN A 2 4.33 36.21 -4.41
C ASN A 2 5.48 35.56 -3.64
N ASN A 3 5.43 35.57 -2.32
CA ASN A 3 6.46 34.99 -1.44
C ASN A 3 6.09 33.61 -0.89
N ILE A 4 5.06 32.94 -1.43
CA ILE A 4 4.66 31.58 -1.07
C ILE A 4 5.20 30.61 -2.12
N ARG A 5 5.73 29.47 -1.68
CA ARG A 5 6.13 28.35 -2.54
C ARG A 5 5.61 27.06 -1.94
N ASN A 6 4.72 26.38 -2.66
CA ASN A 6 4.22 25.08 -2.27
C ASN A 6 4.93 24.02 -3.10
N PHE A 7 5.60 23.13 -2.45
CA PHE A 7 6.39 22.11 -3.12
C PHE A 7 6.36 20.78 -2.38
N SER A 8 6.61 19.73 -3.12
CA SER A 8 6.74 18.36 -2.60
C SER A 8 8.13 17.80 -2.87
N ILE A 9 8.45 16.69 -2.21
CA ILE A 9 9.66 15.90 -2.50
C ILE A 9 9.19 14.55 -3.03
N ILE A 10 9.55 14.24 -4.26
CA ILE A 10 9.32 12.94 -4.90
C ILE A 10 10.65 12.21 -5.02
N ALA A 11 10.67 10.96 -4.62
CA ALA A 11 11.87 10.13 -4.61
C ALA A 11 11.48 8.66 -4.56
N HIS A 12 12.39 7.80 -5.01
CA HIS A 12 12.31 6.37 -4.72
C HIS A 12 12.61 6.10 -3.23
N ILE A 13 12.23 4.92 -2.74
CA ILE A 13 12.56 4.45 -1.39
C ILE A 13 14.09 4.46 -1.23
N ASP A 14 14.57 4.87 -0.07
CA ASP A 14 16.00 4.99 0.28
C ASP A 14 16.82 6.02 -0.52
N HIS A 15 16.23 6.81 -1.42
CA HIS A 15 16.93 7.92 -2.08
C HIS A 15 17.19 9.14 -1.16
N GLY A 16 16.65 9.10 0.06
CA GLY A 16 16.92 10.08 1.10
C GLY A 16 15.92 11.21 1.21
N LYS A 17 14.66 10.98 0.80
CA LYS A 17 13.53 11.92 0.87
C LYS A 17 13.35 12.53 2.27
N SER A 18 13.09 11.70 3.28
CA SER A 18 12.83 12.15 4.67
C SER A 18 14.06 12.83 5.27
N THR A 19 15.28 12.35 4.95
CA THR A 19 16.52 12.99 5.38
C THR A 19 16.69 14.39 4.78
N LEU A 20 16.33 14.58 3.51
CA LEU A 20 16.36 15.90 2.87
C LEU A 20 15.29 16.82 3.48
N ALA A 21 14.08 16.34 3.72
CA ALA A 21 13.02 17.08 4.39
C ALA A 21 13.48 17.58 5.77
N ASP A 22 14.09 16.74 6.58
CA ASP A 22 14.68 17.10 7.87
C ASP A 22 15.71 18.25 7.74
N ARG A 23 16.58 18.20 6.72
CA ARG A 23 17.58 19.25 6.48
C ARG A 23 16.94 20.57 6.07
N LEU A 24 15.92 20.54 5.23
CA LEU A 24 15.19 21.75 4.85
C LEU A 24 14.50 22.38 6.07
N ILE A 25 13.85 21.57 6.92
CA ILE A 25 13.22 22.01 8.17
C ILE A 25 14.26 22.62 9.12
N GLN A 26 15.37 21.94 9.34
CA GLN A 26 16.47 22.42 10.19
C GLN A 26 17.04 23.74 9.67
N ARG A 27 17.33 23.83 8.37
CA ARG A 27 17.93 25.03 7.76
C ARG A 27 17.01 26.25 7.81
N CYS A 28 15.71 26.05 7.71
CA CYS A 28 14.71 27.11 7.84
C CYS A 28 14.37 27.46 9.30
N GLY A 29 14.97 26.77 10.28
CA GLY A 29 14.73 27.03 11.69
C GLY A 29 13.33 26.61 12.17
N GLY A 30 12.72 25.61 11.51
CA GLY A 30 11.41 25.08 11.89
C GLY A 30 11.40 24.38 13.25
N LEU A 31 12.56 23.79 13.63
CA LEU A 31 12.82 23.20 14.94
C LEU A 31 14.21 23.60 15.42
N SER A 32 14.40 23.68 16.75
CA SER A 32 15.74 23.86 17.33
C SER A 32 16.55 22.57 17.22
N ASP A 33 17.90 22.68 17.24
CA ASP A 33 18.79 21.50 17.17
C ASP A 33 18.54 20.46 18.27
N ARG A 34 17.94 20.87 19.40
CA ARG A 34 17.57 19.96 20.51
C ARG A 34 16.24 19.24 20.28
N GLU A 35 15.39 19.77 19.42
CA GLU A 35 14.07 19.20 19.08
C GLU A 35 14.12 18.40 17.78
N MET A 36 15.23 18.49 17.04
CA MET A 36 15.44 17.71 15.82
C MET A 36 15.64 16.23 16.16
N GLU A 37 14.68 15.43 15.77
CA GLU A 37 14.79 13.96 15.70
C GLU A 37 15.01 13.56 14.23
N SER A 38 15.39 12.33 14.00
CA SER A 38 15.40 11.79 12.64
C SER A 38 13.97 11.59 12.14
N GLN A 39 13.72 11.92 10.87
CA GLN A 39 12.41 11.73 10.23
C GLN A 39 11.29 12.48 10.96
N VAL A 40 11.47 13.78 11.13
CA VAL A 40 10.56 14.68 11.88
C VAL A 40 9.12 14.66 11.34
N LEU A 41 8.96 14.52 10.02
CA LEU A 41 7.65 14.44 9.36
C LEU A 41 7.03 13.04 9.45
N ASP A 42 7.81 11.99 9.63
CA ASP A 42 7.30 10.63 9.80
C ASP A 42 6.75 10.49 11.23
N SER A 43 5.45 10.64 11.38
CA SER A 43 4.78 10.74 12.69
C SER A 43 4.47 9.38 13.32
N MET A 44 4.44 8.31 12.53
CA MET A 44 4.17 6.95 12.99
C MET A 44 5.48 6.21 13.31
N ASP A 45 5.48 5.43 14.40
CA ASP A 45 6.62 4.57 14.71
C ASP A 45 6.92 3.59 13.56
N LEU A 46 5.88 3.13 12.89
CA LEU A 46 5.96 2.23 11.75
C LEU A 46 6.65 2.87 10.53
N GLU A 47 6.42 4.16 10.27
CA GLU A 47 7.14 4.91 9.22
C GLU A 47 8.64 4.95 9.51
N LYS A 48 9.00 5.26 10.76
CA LYS A 48 10.41 5.34 11.21
C LYS A 48 11.12 3.99 11.17
N GLU A 49 10.43 2.92 11.58
CA GLU A 49 10.98 1.56 11.58
C GLU A 49 11.20 1.02 10.16
N ARG A 50 10.26 1.28 9.25
CA ARG A 50 10.32 0.79 7.87
C ARG A 50 11.09 1.74 6.93
N GLY A 51 11.39 2.96 7.37
CA GLY A 51 12.05 3.99 6.57
C GLY A 51 11.23 4.49 5.39
N ILE A 52 9.89 4.40 5.48
CA ILE A 52 8.96 4.82 4.42
C ILE A 52 7.95 5.82 4.97
N THR A 53 7.59 6.82 4.20
CA THR A 53 6.45 7.69 4.49
C THR A 53 5.17 6.98 4.07
N ILE A 54 4.23 6.83 5.01
CA ILE A 54 2.93 6.21 4.77
C ILE A 54 1.88 7.28 4.53
N LYS A 55 1.89 8.35 5.34
CA LYS A 55 0.92 9.43 5.27
C LYS A 55 1.57 10.75 4.93
N ALA A 56 0.96 11.51 4.01
CA ALA A 56 1.42 12.85 3.67
C ALA A 56 1.40 13.79 4.88
N GLN A 57 2.50 14.50 5.10
CA GLN A 57 2.66 15.49 6.15
C GLN A 57 3.02 16.85 5.55
N THR A 58 2.74 17.93 6.26
CA THR A 58 3.04 19.28 5.78
C THR A 58 3.86 20.06 6.78
N ALA A 59 4.78 20.89 6.27
CA ALA A 59 5.54 21.82 7.09
C ALA A 59 5.63 23.19 6.41
N ALA A 60 5.09 24.22 7.08
CA ALA A 60 5.22 25.61 6.66
C ALA A 60 6.52 26.20 7.27
N LEU A 61 7.46 26.53 6.41
CA LEU A 61 8.80 27.00 6.77
C LEU A 61 8.97 28.46 6.36
N LYS A 62 9.76 29.22 7.11
CA LYS A 62 10.14 30.59 6.76
C LYS A 62 11.61 30.60 6.33
N TYR A 63 11.85 31.03 5.11
CA TYR A 63 13.20 31.11 4.56
C TYR A 63 13.52 32.53 4.14
N LYS A 64 14.67 33.06 4.61
CA LYS A 64 15.21 34.35 4.16
C LYS A 64 16.15 34.09 3.00
N ALA A 65 15.71 34.40 1.79
CA ALA A 65 16.46 34.18 0.56
C ALA A 65 17.61 35.22 0.36
N LYS A 66 18.50 34.92 -0.57
CA LYS A 66 19.63 35.80 -0.93
C LYS A 66 19.18 37.17 -1.48
N ASP A 67 17.95 37.26 -2.01
CA ASP A 67 17.34 38.53 -2.41
C ASP A 67 16.91 39.44 -1.26
N GLY A 68 17.06 38.96 -0.01
CA GLY A 68 16.71 39.65 1.21
C GLY A 68 15.25 39.52 1.64
N GLN A 69 14.39 38.91 0.81
CA GLN A 69 12.98 38.69 1.13
C GLN A 69 12.78 37.43 1.99
N ILE A 70 11.67 37.40 2.73
CA ILE A 70 11.25 36.22 3.47
C ILE A 70 10.18 35.51 2.67
N TYR A 71 10.43 34.23 2.39
CA TYR A 71 9.48 33.35 1.71
C TYR A 71 8.87 32.38 2.70
N GLU A 72 7.61 32.06 2.47
CA GLU A 72 6.90 30.96 3.11
C GLU A 72 7.00 29.74 2.18
N LEU A 73 7.70 28.73 2.64
CA LEU A 73 7.91 27.47 1.91
C LEU A 73 7.03 26.40 2.56
N ASN A 74 6.00 25.98 1.86
CA ASN A 74 5.11 24.90 2.31
C ASN A 74 5.60 23.59 1.70
N LEU A 75 6.31 22.81 2.50
CA LEU A 75 6.71 21.46 2.14
C LEU A 75 5.54 20.50 2.38
N ILE A 76 5.17 19.73 1.38
CA ILE A 76 4.19 18.65 1.47
C ILE A 76 4.96 17.36 1.21
N ASP A 77 5.21 16.58 2.27
CA ASP A 77 5.90 15.31 2.15
C ASP A 77 4.95 14.23 1.60
N THR A 78 5.43 13.44 0.65
CA THR A 78 4.61 12.44 -0.06
C THR A 78 5.15 11.03 0.17
N PRO A 79 4.29 10.01 0.22
CA PRO A 79 4.75 8.62 0.15
C PRO A 79 5.59 8.37 -1.11
N GLY A 80 6.50 7.40 -1.03
CA GLY A 80 7.34 7.01 -2.18
C GLY A 80 6.89 5.72 -2.86
N HIS A 81 6.00 4.94 -2.25
CA HIS A 81 5.63 3.59 -2.70
C HIS A 81 4.42 3.60 -3.63
N VAL A 82 4.38 2.67 -4.60
CA VAL A 82 3.30 2.53 -5.58
C VAL A 82 1.91 2.37 -4.97
N ASP A 83 1.77 1.61 -3.88
CA ASP A 83 0.50 1.42 -3.19
C ASP A 83 -0.15 2.74 -2.72
N PHE A 84 0.67 3.80 -2.57
CA PHE A 84 0.23 5.13 -2.14
C PHE A 84 0.25 6.17 -3.25
N SER A 85 0.29 5.76 -4.52
CA SER A 85 0.33 6.67 -5.69
C SER A 85 -0.80 7.71 -5.69
N TYR A 86 -1.97 7.34 -5.16
CA TYR A 86 -3.09 8.27 -5.02
C TYR A 86 -2.82 9.40 -4.01
N GLU A 87 -2.09 9.13 -2.92
CA GLU A 87 -1.67 10.16 -1.96
C GLU A 87 -0.62 11.09 -2.56
N VAL A 88 0.27 10.54 -3.39
CA VAL A 88 1.24 11.33 -4.17
C VAL A 88 0.50 12.30 -5.08
N SER A 89 -0.47 11.82 -5.86
CA SER A 89 -1.27 12.66 -6.76
C SER A 89 -2.03 13.77 -6.02
N ARG A 90 -2.61 13.47 -4.85
CA ARG A 90 -3.29 14.47 -4.00
C ARG A 90 -2.35 15.55 -3.48
N SER A 91 -1.21 15.13 -2.96
CA SER A 91 -0.19 16.04 -2.42
C SER A 91 0.39 16.93 -3.51
N LEU A 92 0.71 16.37 -4.67
CA LEU A 92 1.20 17.12 -5.82
C LEU A 92 0.19 18.13 -6.36
N SER A 93 -1.12 17.82 -6.32
CA SER A 93 -2.17 18.77 -6.74
C SER A 93 -2.27 20.02 -5.85
N ALA A 94 -1.67 19.98 -4.66
CA ALA A 94 -1.57 21.13 -3.77
C ALA A 94 -0.27 21.93 -3.96
N CYS A 95 0.62 21.49 -4.84
CA CYS A 95 1.95 22.06 -5.07
C CYS A 95 2.04 22.75 -6.43
N GLU A 96 2.93 23.73 -6.51
CA GLU A 96 3.36 24.34 -7.76
C GLU A 96 4.74 23.80 -8.20
N GLY A 97 5.50 23.13 -7.30
CA GLY A 97 6.79 22.55 -7.60
C GLY A 97 7.03 21.21 -6.92
N ALA A 98 7.97 20.43 -7.45
CA ALA A 98 8.41 19.18 -6.87
C ALA A 98 9.93 19.03 -6.99
N LEU A 99 10.59 18.60 -5.91
CA LEU A 99 11.99 18.20 -5.94
C LEU A 99 12.06 16.73 -6.34
N LEU A 100 12.65 16.43 -7.48
CA LEU A 100 12.91 15.07 -7.93
C LEU A 100 14.26 14.62 -7.36
N VAL A 101 14.25 13.85 -6.30
CA VAL A 101 15.47 13.40 -5.61
C VAL A 101 15.90 12.05 -6.16
N VAL A 102 17.07 12.03 -6.78
CA VAL A 102 17.71 10.83 -7.34
C VAL A 102 18.98 10.54 -6.57
N ASP A 103 19.17 9.29 -6.16
CA ASP A 103 20.42 8.82 -5.58
C ASP A 103 21.48 8.74 -6.69
N ALA A 104 22.55 9.56 -6.59
CA ALA A 104 23.62 9.59 -7.58
C ALA A 104 24.46 8.30 -7.66
N THR A 105 24.20 7.31 -6.79
CA THR A 105 24.84 5.97 -6.82
C THR A 105 24.01 4.90 -7.47
N GLN A 106 22.66 5.08 -7.50
CA GLN A 106 21.71 4.10 -8.01
C GLN A 106 21.04 4.54 -9.33
N GLY A 107 20.96 5.88 -9.55
CA GLY A 107 20.32 6.44 -10.73
C GLY A 107 18.80 6.49 -10.65
N VAL A 108 18.15 6.46 -11.79
CA VAL A 108 16.68 6.55 -11.94
C VAL A 108 16.03 5.19 -11.70
N GLU A 109 15.00 5.17 -10.87
CA GLU A 109 14.23 3.99 -10.46
C GLU A 109 12.77 4.10 -10.90
N ALA A 110 12.02 2.98 -10.97
CA ALA A 110 10.65 2.94 -11.51
C ALA A 110 9.70 3.97 -10.84
N GLN A 111 9.71 4.04 -9.52
CA GLN A 111 8.86 4.98 -8.77
C GLN A 111 9.26 6.45 -8.98
N THR A 112 10.56 6.72 -9.25
CA THR A 112 11.03 8.06 -9.63
C THR A 112 10.35 8.52 -10.92
N VAL A 113 10.28 7.63 -11.91
CA VAL A 113 9.66 7.91 -13.21
C VAL A 113 8.15 8.12 -13.07
N ALA A 114 7.46 7.18 -12.42
CA ALA A 114 6.00 7.24 -12.25
C ALA A 114 5.55 8.50 -11.49
N ASN A 115 6.23 8.84 -10.39
CA ASN A 115 5.92 10.03 -9.61
C ASN A 115 6.26 11.32 -10.38
N CYS A 116 7.33 11.33 -11.18
CA CYS A 116 7.68 12.46 -12.01
C CYS A 116 6.64 12.71 -13.10
N TYR A 117 6.17 11.69 -13.81
CA TYR A 117 5.10 11.82 -14.79
C TYR A 117 3.80 12.31 -14.14
N THR A 118 3.46 11.81 -12.96
CA THR A 118 2.30 12.33 -12.21
C THR A 118 2.44 13.83 -11.92
N ALA A 119 3.65 14.32 -11.57
CA ALA A 119 3.89 15.74 -11.37
C ALA A 119 3.76 16.55 -12.67
N ILE A 120 4.33 16.05 -13.77
CA ILE A 120 4.25 16.68 -15.10
C ILE A 120 2.80 16.79 -15.58
N ASP A 121 2.01 15.71 -15.45
CA ASP A 121 0.59 15.67 -15.85
C ASP A 121 -0.28 16.67 -15.06
N LEU A 122 0.10 16.93 -13.81
CA LEU A 122 -0.53 17.95 -12.97
C LEU A 122 -0.01 19.38 -13.24
N GLY A 123 0.97 19.54 -14.14
CA GLY A 123 1.58 20.84 -14.46
C GLY A 123 2.46 21.40 -13.35
N VAL A 124 3.02 20.54 -12.50
CA VAL A 124 3.94 20.90 -11.42
C VAL A 124 5.35 21.05 -11.97
N GLU A 125 6.06 22.12 -11.60
CA GLU A 125 7.46 22.36 -11.99
C GLU A 125 8.39 21.36 -11.28
N VAL A 126 9.17 20.59 -12.04
CA VAL A 126 10.04 19.54 -11.49
C VAL A 126 11.50 20.02 -11.45
N ILE A 127 12.11 19.98 -10.27
CA ILE A 127 13.50 20.38 -10.04
C ILE A 127 14.33 19.14 -9.70
N PRO A 128 15.25 18.69 -10.56
CA PRO A 128 16.09 17.53 -10.29
C PRO A 128 17.17 17.84 -9.25
N VAL A 129 17.32 16.90 -8.30
CA VAL A 129 18.28 16.95 -7.20
C VAL A 129 19.04 15.63 -7.12
N LEU A 130 20.36 15.67 -7.18
CA LEU A 130 21.25 14.49 -7.06
C LEU A 130 21.74 14.35 -5.64
N ASN A 131 21.20 13.37 -4.92
CA ASN A 131 21.53 13.13 -3.51
C ASN A 131 22.65 12.09 -3.33
N LYS A 132 23.13 11.98 -2.10
CA LYS A 132 24.21 11.08 -1.66
C LYS A 132 25.57 11.37 -2.31
N MET A 133 25.82 12.61 -2.65
CA MET A 133 27.11 13.07 -3.22
C MET A 133 28.31 12.91 -2.26
N ASP A 134 28.07 12.56 -1.00
CA ASP A 134 29.10 12.20 -0.02
C ASP A 134 29.70 10.80 -0.22
N LEU A 135 29.08 9.97 -1.06
CA LEU A 135 29.55 8.62 -1.34
C LEU A 135 30.55 8.60 -2.50
N ASN A 136 31.62 7.81 -2.35
CA ASN A 136 32.65 7.65 -3.40
C ASN A 136 32.13 7.00 -4.69
N SER A 137 30.99 6.30 -4.62
CA SER A 137 30.32 5.66 -5.76
C SER A 137 29.36 6.59 -6.49
N ALA A 138 29.17 7.82 -6.01
CA ALA A 138 28.28 8.79 -6.66
C ALA A 138 28.80 9.16 -8.06
N ASN A 139 27.93 9.04 -9.07
CA ASN A 139 28.22 9.41 -10.45
C ASN A 139 27.17 10.41 -10.95
N PRO A 140 27.36 11.72 -10.72
CA PRO A 140 26.37 12.73 -11.06
C PRO A 140 26.14 12.84 -12.57
N ASP A 141 27.15 12.60 -13.40
CA ASP A 141 27.02 12.73 -14.86
C ASP A 141 26.14 11.62 -15.42
N GLU A 142 26.35 10.36 -15.00
CA GLU A 142 25.52 9.21 -15.38
C GLU A 142 24.07 9.41 -14.88
N ALA A 143 23.87 9.87 -13.65
CA ALA A 143 22.53 10.13 -13.11
C ALA A 143 21.78 11.23 -13.88
N LYS A 144 22.49 12.28 -14.37
CA LYS A 144 21.88 13.31 -15.23
C LYS A 144 21.47 12.75 -16.58
N GLU A 145 22.34 12.00 -17.23
CA GLU A 145 22.05 11.33 -18.50
C GLU A 145 20.81 10.40 -18.36
N GLU A 146 20.71 9.63 -17.26
CA GLU A 146 19.55 8.79 -17.01
C GLU A 146 18.25 9.60 -16.80
N ILE A 147 18.30 10.74 -16.10
CA ILE A 147 17.13 11.60 -15.93
C ILE A 147 16.66 12.15 -17.29
N GLU A 148 17.58 12.59 -18.15
CA GLU A 148 17.27 13.11 -19.48
C GLU A 148 16.75 12.01 -20.42
N ASP A 149 17.40 10.85 -20.44
CA ASP A 149 17.08 9.76 -21.37
C ASP A 149 15.81 9.00 -20.96
N VAL A 150 15.58 8.78 -19.64
CA VAL A 150 14.48 7.96 -19.16
C VAL A 150 13.22 8.78 -18.89
N ILE A 151 13.39 9.97 -18.27
CA ILE A 151 12.26 10.81 -17.86
C ILE A 151 11.96 11.88 -18.93
N GLY A 152 13.01 12.36 -19.62
CA GLY A 152 12.88 13.37 -20.67
C GLY A 152 12.84 14.82 -20.15
N ILE A 153 13.32 15.07 -18.92
CA ILE A 153 13.46 16.42 -18.36
C ILE A 153 14.91 16.87 -18.38
N ASP A 154 15.16 18.16 -18.55
CA ASP A 154 16.51 18.74 -18.51
C ASP A 154 17.13 18.59 -17.12
N ALA A 155 18.24 17.87 -17.01
CA ALA A 155 18.99 17.64 -15.79
C ALA A 155 20.35 18.35 -15.79
N THR A 156 20.67 19.16 -16.82
CA THR A 156 21.95 19.89 -16.92
C THR A 156 22.27 20.64 -15.63
N ASP A 157 21.27 21.34 -15.09
CA ASP A 157 21.34 22.14 -13.87
C ASP A 157 20.89 21.39 -12.61
N ALA A 158 20.86 20.05 -12.61
CA ALA A 158 20.51 19.27 -11.44
C ALA A 158 21.42 19.60 -10.25
N ILE A 159 20.83 19.76 -9.05
CA ILE A 159 21.53 20.25 -7.88
C ILE A 159 22.21 19.08 -7.16
N PRO A 160 23.55 19.07 -7.06
CA PRO A 160 24.25 18.07 -6.28
C PRO A 160 24.08 18.36 -4.79
N CYS A 161 23.65 17.36 -4.00
CA CYS A 161 23.48 17.50 -2.57
C CYS A 161 23.87 16.23 -1.80
N SER A 162 24.04 16.39 -0.50
CA SER A 162 24.07 15.31 0.47
C SER A 162 23.14 15.67 1.62
N ALA A 163 21.99 15.06 1.67
CA ALA A 163 21.06 15.25 2.78
C ALA A 163 21.69 14.84 4.12
N LYS A 164 22.60 13.85 4.12
CA LYS A 164 23.34 13.40 5.30
C LYS A 164 24.26 14.47 5.87
N THR A 165 25.02 15.15 5.03
CA THR A 165 26.01 16.14 5.45
C THR A 165 25.48 17.58 5.45
N GLY A 166 24.37 17.85 4.75
CA GLY A 166 23.81 19.18 4.55
C GLY A 166 24.40 19.93 3.36
N MET A 167 25.30 19.32 2.58
CA MET A 167 25.86 19.93 1.38
C MET A 167 24.77 20.18 0.34
N GLY A 168 24.76 21.36 -0.30
CA GLY A 168 23.84 21.73 -1.37
C GLY A 168 22.43 22.13 -0.92
N VAL A 169 22.10 22.05 0.37
CA VAL A 169 20.75 22.37 0.89
C VAL A 169 20.38 23.83 0.67
N ASP A 170 21.33 24.77 0.85
CA ASP A 170 21.09 26.19 0.58
C ASP A 170 20.81 26.47 -0.90
N ASP A 171 21.47 25.74 -1.79
CA ASP A 171 21.25 25.88 -3.24
C ASP A 171 19.88 25.32 -3.64
N ILE A 172 19.41 24.25 -2.98
CA ILE A 172 18.04 23.74 -3.16
C ILE A 172 17.01 24.79 -2.72
N LEU A 173 17.19 25.42 -1.55
CA LEU A 173 16.26 26.44 -1.05
C LEU A 173 16.19 27.66 -1.99
N GLU A 174 17.34 28.13 -2.48
CA GLU A 174 17.37 29.23 -3.46
C GLU A 174 16.72 28.83 -4.80
N ARG A 175 16.91 27.58 -5.22
CA ARG A 175 16.29 27.04 -6.44
C ARG A 175 14.77 26.97 -6.32
N ILE A 176 14.25 26.53 -5.16
CA ILE A 176 12.80 26.53 -4.87
C ILE A 176 12.23 27.96 -4.98
N VAL A 177 12.90 28.94 -4.38
CA VAL A 177 12.46 30.35 -4.44
C VAL A 177 12.43 30.88 -5.87
N ARG A 178 13.45 30.53 -6.67
CA ARG A 178 13.62 31.04 -8.04
C ARG A 178 12.67 30.36 -9.05
N ASP A 179 12.58 29.03 -9.02
CA ASP A 179 11.99 28.25 -10.09
C ASP A 179 10.57 27.76 -9.78
N VAL A 180 10.22 27.48 -8.52
CA VAL A 180 8.85 27.13 -8.18
C VAL A 180 7.95 28.35 -8.36
N PRO A 181 6.89 28.27 -9.18
CA PRO A 181 5.95 29.37 -9.35
C PRO A 181 5.25 29.77 -8.05
N ALA A 182 4.93 31.04 -7.90
CA ALA A 182 4.04 31.47 -6.85
C ALA A 182 2.61 30.92 -7.09
N PRO A 183 1.87 30.57 -6.05
CA PRO A 183 0.50 30.09 -6.20
C PRO A 183 -0.39 31.14 -6.84
N LYS A 184 -1.31 30.70 -7.69
CA LYS A 184 -2.33 31.55 -8.29
C LYS A 184 -3.54 31.62 -7.35
N GLY A 185 -4.28 32.74 -7.40
CA GLY A 185 -5.49 32.93 -6.60
C GLY A 185 -5.72 34.38 -6.21
N ASN A 186 -6.87 34.66 -5.57
CA ASN A 186 -7.24 36.00 -5.17
C ASN A 186 -8.05 35.97 -3.84
N ASP A 187 -7.59 36.69 -2.84
CA ASP A 187 -8.25 36.81 -1.52
C ASP A 187 -9.64 37.44 -1.59
N GLN A 188 -9.96 38.22 -2.64
CA GLN A 188 -11.25 38.92 -2.80
C GLN A 188 -12.34 38.04 -3.46
N GLU A 189 -11.93 36.94 -4.09
CA GLU A 189 -12.86 35.98 -4.71
C GLU A 189 -13.62 35.18 -3.64
N PRO A 190 -14.73 34.53 -3.99
CA PRO A 190 -15.37 33.56 -3.11
C PRO A 190 -14.40 32.47 -2.67
N LEU A 191 -14.52 32.04 -1.41
CA LEU A 191 -13.67 30.98 -0.87
C LEU A 191 -13.80 29.70 -1.68
N GLN A 192 -12.67 29.19 -2.12
CA GLN A 192 -12.50 27.84 -2.66
C GLN A 192 -11.26 27.24 -2.01
N ALA A 193 -11.45 26.28 -1.13
CA ALA A 193 -10.35 25.53 -0.53
C ALA A 193 -10.57 24.03 -0.80
N LEU A 194 -9.53 23.37 -1.32
CA LEU A 194 -9.54 21.95 -1.60
C LEU A 194 -9.12 21.17 -0.36
N ILE A 195 -9.91 20.17 0.03
CA ILE A 195 -9.51 19.22 1.08
C ILE A 195 -8.52 18.22 0.47
N ILE A 196 -7.25 18.33 0.86
CA ILE A 196 -6.17 17.44 0.40
C ILE A 196 -6.18 16.14 1.18
N ASP A 197 -6.35 16.23 2.50
CA ASP A 197 -6.43 15.10 3.42
C ASP A 197 -7.36 15.43 4.60
N SER A 198 -7.86 14.39 5.27
CA SER A 198 -8.66 14.56 6.47
C SER A 198 -8.46 13.37 7.41
N TRP A 199 -8.42 13.63 8.71
CA TRP A 199 -8.28 12.60 9.73
C TRP A 199 -9.07 12.94 10.97
N PHE A 200 -9.31 11.93 11.78
CA PHE A 200 -10.00 12.08 13.04
C PHE A 200 -8.99 12.22 14.18
N ASP A 201 -9.13 13.27 14.95
CA ASP A 201 -8.41 13.50 16.21
C ASP A 201 -9.38 13.36 17.39
N ASN A 202 -8.96 12.62 18.41
CA ASN A 202 -9.83 12.29 19.55
C ASN A 202 -10.25 13.52 20.40
N TYR A 203 -9.52 14.63 20.28
CA TYR A 203 -9.76 15.84 21.07
C TYR A 203 -10.54 16.90 20.31
N VAL A 204 -10.26 17.06 19.03
CA VAL A 204 -10.82 18.15 18.21
C VAL A 204 -11.77 17.69 17.10
N GLY A 205 -11.98 16.39 16.96
CA GLY A 205 -12.80 15.81 15.91
C GLY A 205 -12.08 15.75 14.56
N VAL A 206 -12.79 15.98 13.47
CA VAL A 206 -12.20 15.91 12.12
C VAL A 206 -11.34 17.13 11.85
N VAL A 207 -10.07 16.90 11.51
CA VAL A 207 -9.11 17.88 11.03
C VAL A 207 -9.02 17.75 9.51
N MET A 208 -9.24 18.84 8.80
CA MET A 208 -9.15 18.90 7.33
C MET A 208 -7.87 19.63 6.95
N LEU A 209 -6.96 18.97 6.23
CA LEU A 209 -5.82 19.63 5.58
C LEU A 209 -6.30 20.25 4.27
N VAL A 210 -6.11 21.53 4.10
CA VAL A 210 -6.67 22.27 2.98
C VAL A 210 -5.63 23.09 2.23
N ARG A 211 -5.82 23.20 0.92
CA ARG A 211 -5.18 24.18 0.08
C ARG A 211 -6.19 25.26 -0.28
N VAL A 212 -5.97 26.49 0.17
CA VAL A 212 -6.81 27.63 -0.22
C VAL A 212 -6.42 28.11 -1.60
N VAL A 213 -7.32 27.97 -2.56
CA VAL A 213 -7.11 28.42 -3.95
C VAL A 213 -7.54 29.88 -4.10
N ASN A 214 -8.76 30.21 -3.67
CA ASN A 214 -9.30 31.56 -3.69
C ASN A 214 -9.93 31.91 -2.34
N GLY A 215 -10.02 33.20 -2.06
CA GLY A 215 -10.67 33.73 -0.85
C GLY A 215 -9.84 33.54 0.41
N VAL A 216 -10.51 33.69 1.53
CA VAL A 216 -9.94 33.62 2.89
C VAL A 216 -10.87 32.85 3.79
N ILE A 217 -10.30 31.99 4.65
CA ILE A 217 -11.02 31.28 5.71
C ILE A 217 -10.45 31.65 7.08
N LYS A 218 -11.34 31.86 8.06
CA LYS A 218 -10.97 32.25 9.42
C LYS A 218 -11.88 31.59 10.46
N PRO A 219 -11.49 31.55 11.72
CA PRO A 219 -12.37 31.10 12.80
C PRO A 219 -13.70 31.87 12.83
N LYS A 220 -14.78 31.16 13.14
CA LYS A 220 -16.18 31.62 13.16
C LYS A 220 -16.83 31.80 11.79
N ASP A 221 -16.13 31.51 10.69
CA ASP A 221 -16.75 31.44 9.38
C ASP A 221 -17.68 30.23 9.31
N LYS A 222 -18.85 30.41 8.65
CA LYS A 222 -19.75 29.31 8.34
C LYS A 222 -19.40 28.75 6.98
N ILE A 223 -18.83 27.58 6.95
CA ILE A 223 -18.41 26.89 5.72
C ILE A 223 -19.48 25.95 5.19
N TYR A 224 -19.44 25.70 3.90
CA TYR A 224 -20.26 24.75 3.17
C TYR A 224 -19.37 23.82 2.38
N LEU A 225 -19.56 22.52 2.53
CA LEU A 225 -18.84 21.46 1.82
C LEU A 225 -19.65 21.11 0.57
N MET A 226 -19.08 21.37 -0.62
CA MET A 226 -19.85 21.37 -1.88
C MET A 226 -20.29 19.99 -2.34
N ALA A 227 -19.49 18.92 -2.08
CA ALA A 227 -19.83 17.55 -2.47
C ALA A 227 -20.83 16.89 -1.51
N THR A 228 -20.70 17.15 -0.20
CA THR A 228 -21.56 16.52 0.82
C THR A 228 -22.78 17.35 1.17
N GLY A 229 -22.78 18.66 0.85
CA GLY A 229 -23.85 19.58 1.21
C GLY A 229 -23.88 19.96 2.69
N ALA A 230 -22.88 19.54 3.46
CA ALA A 230 -22.82 19.78 4.89
C ALA A 230 -22.36 21.22 5.20
N THR A 231 -22.88 21.78 6.32
CA THR A 231 -22.52 23.13 6.75
C THR A 231 -21.99 23.08 8.17
N HIS A 232 -20.80 23.66 8.39
CA HIS A 232 -20.12 23.66 9.67
C HIS A 232 -19.62 25.06 10.06
N LEU A 233 -19.36 25.25 11.34
CA LEU A 233 -18.76 26.49 11.86
C LEU A 233 -17.26 26.22 12.08
N VAL A 234 -16.41 27.06 11.50
CA VAL A 234 -14.95 26.96 11.70
C VAL A 234 -14.64 27.35 13.15
N GLU A 235 -14.03 26.42 13.87
CA GLU A 235 -13.57 26.61 15.24
C GLU A 235 -12.14 27.15 15.25
N GLN A 236 -11.28 26.55 14.39
CA GLN A 236 -9.86 26.85 14.36
C GLN A 236 -9.30 26.68 12.95
N VAL A 237 -8.34 27.53 12.61
CA VAL A 237 -7.47 27.39 11.44
C VAL A 237 -6.01 27.50 11.88
N GLY A 238 -5.12 26.82 11.14
CA GLY A 238 -3.69 26.86 11.49
C GLY A 238 -2.80 26.23 10.43
N LYS A 239 -1.51 26.21 10.71
CA LYS A 239 -0.47 25.61 9.88
C LYS A 239 0.39 24.65 10.72
N PHE A 240 1.03 23.69 10.07
CA PHE A 240 2.03 22.82 10.70
C PHE A 240 3.42 23.43 10.48
N THR A 241 4.13 23.79 11.58
CA THR A 241 5.44 24.47 11.55
C THR A 241 6.55 23.78 12.35
N PRO A 242 6.93 22.51 12.20
CA PRO A 242 6.19 21.27 11.96
C PRO A 242 5.05 20.97 12.96
N LYS A 243 5.12 21.57 14.18
CA LYS A 243 4.04 21.45 15.18
C LYS A 243 2.82 22.28 14.73
N SER A 244 1.63 21.84 15.09
CA SER A 244 0.40 22.58 14.81
C SER A 244 0.44 23.97 15.46
N THR A 245 0.26 25.01 14.67
CA THR A 245 0.24 26.40 15.12
C THR A 245 -1.03 27.08 14.62
N GLN A 246 -1.82 27.63 15.55
CA GLN A 246 -3.01 28.38 15.19
C GLN A 246 -2.66 29.68 14.48
N CYS A 247 -3.48 30.09 13.53
CA CYS A 247 -3.37 31.38 12.85
C CYS A 247 -4.72 32.09 12.79
N GLU A 248 -4.70 33.40 12.52
CA GLU A 248 -5.91 34.19 12.46
C GLU A 248 -6.76 33.90 11.22
N LYS A 249 -6.11 33.49 10.12
CA LYS A 249 -6.74 33.18 8.83
C LYS A 249 -5.82 32.35 7.97
N LEU A 250 -6.40 31.67 6.98
CA LEU A 250 -5.69 31.14 5.81
C LEU A 250 -6.16 31.90 4.56
N SER A 251 -5.22 32.41 3.79
CA SER A 251 -5.43 33.20 2.58
C SER A 251 -5.19 32.37 1.32
N ALA A 252 -5.59 32.91 0.17
CA ALA A 252 -5.32 32.27 -1.13
C ALA A 252 -3.82 31.94 -1.27
N GLY A 253 -3.52 30.73 -1.75
CA GLY A 253 -2.17 30.24 -1.91
C GLY A 253 -1.63 29.46 -0.71
N GLU A 254 -2.21 29.54 0.46
CA GLU A 254 -1.73 28.89 1.67
C GLU A 254 -2.24 27.45 1.83
N VAL A 255 -1.41 26.63 2.46
CA VAL A 255 -1.75 25.27 2.92
C VAL A 255 -1.85 25.30 4.44
N GLY A 256 -2.89 24.69 4.98
CA GLY A 256 -3.08 24.65 6.42
C GLY A 256 -4.21 23.72 6.84
N PHE A 257 -4.51 23.67 8.11
CA PHE A 257 -5.60 22.86 8.64
C PHE A 257 -6.81 23.70 9.07
N VAL A 258 -7.98 23.06 8.96
CA VAL A 258 -9.26 23.62 9.38
C VAL A 258 -9.96 22.62 10.29
N ILE A 259 -10.42 23.08 11.46
CA ILE A 259 -11.25 22.35 12.40
C ILE A 259 -12.60 23.06 12.47
N ALA A 260 -13.67 22.33 12.20
CA ALA A 260 -15.00 22.91 12.06
C ALA A 260 -16.10 22.09 12.74
N GLY A 261 -15.80 21.41 13.84
CA GLY A 261 -16.76 20.61 14.59
C GLY A 261 -17.43 19.50 13.78
N VAL A 262 -16.77 19.03 12.71
CA VAL A 262 -17.22 17.88 11.91
C VAL A 262 -17.05 16.62 12.74
N LYS A 263 -18.13 15.87 12.94
CA LYS A 263 -18.12 14.68 13.80
C LYS A 263 -17.83 13.39 13.02
N GLU A 264 -18.16 13.36 11.75
CA GLU A 264 -18.04 12.19 10.91
C GLU A 264 -17.18 12.51 9.67
N LEU A 265 -16.16 11.68 9.43
CA LEU A 265 -15.22 11.91 8.33
C LEU A 265 -15.91 11.85 6.95
N ARG A 266 -16.99 11.08 6.83
CA ARG A 266 -17.78 11.01 5.59
C ARG A 266 -18.34 12.37 5.16
N ASP A 267 -18.47 13.31 6.09
CA ASP A 267 -18.94 14.67 5.80
C ASP A 267 -17.81 15.55 5.26
N ALA A 268 -16.53 15.24 5.55
CA ALA A 268 -15.36 15.97 5.09
C ALA A 268 -14.52 15.09 4.12
N LYS A 269 -15.08 14.80 2.95
CA LYS A 269 -14.42 13.94 1.95
C LYS A 269 -13.18 14.61 1.38
N VAL A 270 -12.12 13.84 1.24
CA VAL A 270 -10.91 14.26 0.53
C VAL A 270 -11.26 14.55 -0.94
N GLY A 271 -10.80 15.69 -1.45
CA GLY A 271 -11.15 16.19 -2.78
C GLY A 271 -12.41 17.07 -2.81
N ASP A 272 -13.11 17.24 -1.68
CA ASP A 272 -14.24 18.19 -1.61
C ASP A 272 -13.75 19.64 -1.57
N THR A 273 -14.62 20.54 -1.99
CA THR A 273 -14.37 21.98 -1.98
C THR A 273 -15.09 22.63 -0.81
N ILE A 274 -14.34 23.35 0.00
CA ILE A 274 -14.87 24.21 1.06
C ILE A 274 -15.15 25.59 0.47
N THR A 275 -16.36 26.11 0.71
CA THR A 275 -16.74 27.49 0.41
C THR A 275 -17.45 28.13 1.59
N LEU A 276 -17.68 29.47 1.58
CA LEU A 276 -18.44 30.15 2.62
C LEU A 276 -19.95 30.01 2.34
N ALA A 277 -20.72 29.64 3.36
CA ALA A 277 -22.17 29.47 3.24
C ALA A 277 -22.92 30.76 2.85
N ASN A 278 -22.36 31.93 3.17
CA ASN A 278 -22.93 33.24 2.87
C ASN A 278 -22.42 33.86 1.56
N LYS A 279 -21.33 33.35 0.97
CA LYS A 279 -20.74 33.78 -0.29
C LYS A 279 -20.15 32.54 -1.01
N MET A 280 -21.05 31.70 -1.51
CA MET A 280 -20.65 30.45 -2.18
C MET A 280 -19.90 30.70 -3.48
N ALA A 281 -18.89 29.88 -3.75
CA ALA A 281 -18.30 29.78 -5.08
C ALA A 281 -19.29 29.13 -6.06
N ALA A 282 -19.19 29.50 -7.33
CA ALA A 282 -20.10 28.98 -8.36
C ALA A 282 -19.83 27.51 -8.68
N ASP A 283 -18.55 27.14 -8.78
CA ASP A 283 -18.11 25.81 -9.18
C ASP A 283 -17.18 25.18 -8.14
N PRO A 284 -17.26 23.86 -7.91
CA PRO A 284 -16.29 23.16 -7.10
C PRO A 284 -14.93 23.09 -7.80
N LEU A 285 -13.86 22.96 -7.04
CA LEU A 285 -12.54 22.62 -7.56
C LEU A 285 -12.55 21.19 -8.12
N PRO A 286 -11.66 20.87 -9.07
CA PRO A 286 -11.49 19.49 -9.50
C PRO A 286 -11.14 18.60 -8.28
N GLY A 287 -11.99 17.61 -8.04
CA GLY A 287 -11.76 16.65 -6.98
C GLY A 287 -10.81 15.52 -7.41
N PHE A 288 -10.59 14.58 -6.50
CA PHE A 288 -9.76 13.40 -6.79
C PHE A 288 -10.60 12.22 -7.28
N LYS A 289 -10.01 11.39 -8.14
CA LYS A 289 -10.61 10.10 -8.51
C LYS A 289 -10.70 9.22 -7.26
N GLN A 290 -11.83 8.53 -7.09
CA GLN A 290 -11.92 7.51 -6.04
C GLN A 290 -11.07 6.31 -6.44
N VAL A 291 -10.17 5.93 -5.55
CA VAL A 291 -9.35 4.73 -5.72
C VAL A 291 -10.15 3.53 -5.22
N LYS A 292 -10.19 2.48 -6.02
CA LYS A 292 -10.82 1.22 -5.63
C LYS A 292 -9.75 0.26 -5.11
N PRO A 293 -10.04 -0.49 -4.05
CA PRO A 293 -9.16 -1.57 -3.62
C PRO A 293 -8.93 -2.58 -4.73
N GLN A 294 -7.70 -3.07 -4.85
CA GLN A 294 -7.31 -4.07 -5.83
C GLN A 294 -7.03 -5.43 -5.18
N VAL A 295 -6.64 -5.42 -3.91
CA VAL A 295 -6.28 -6.60 -3.12
C VAL A 295 -7.25 -6.75 -1.96
N PHE A 296 -7.74 -7.96 -1.74
CA PHE A 296 -8.70 -8.26 -0.68
C PHE A 296 -8.21 -9.40 0.20
N ALA A 297 -8.34 -9.25 1.52
CA ALA A 297 -8.07 -10.32 2.48
C ALA A 297 -9.15 -10.38 3.56
N GLY A 298 -9.37 -11.56 4.11
CA GLY A 298 -10.21 -11.73 5.28
C GLY A 298 -9.41 -11.46 6.55
N LEU A 299 -9.96 -10.66 7.45
CA LEU A 299 -9.40 -10.35 8.77
C LEU A 299 -10.32 -10.95 9.84
N TYR A 300 -9.80 -11.88 10.63
CA TYR A 300 -10.56 -12.58 11.66
C TYR A 300 -9.86 -12.44 13.00
N PRO A 301 -10.59 -12.14 14.08
CA PRO A 301 -9.98 -12.13 15.42
C PRO A 301 -9.67 -13.58 15.84
N VAL A 302 -8.54 -13.77 16.51
CA VAL A 302 -8.18 -15.09 17.07
C VAL A 302 -9.24 -15.55 18.09
N GLU A 303 -9.71 -14.63 18.91
CA GLU A 303 -10.79 -14.87 19.86
C GLU A 303 -12.12 -14.34 19.32
N SER A 304 -13.13 -15.21 19.17
CA SER A 304 -14.44 -14.85 18.58
C SER A 304 -15.19 -13.73 19.32
N ASN A 305 -14.91 -13.53 20.62
CA ASN A 305 -15.49 -12.45 21.43
C ASN A 305 -14.93 -11.06 21.07
N GLN A 306 -13.84 -10.98 20.29
CA GLN A 306 -13.21 -9.72 19.85
C GLN A 306 -13.77 -9.18 18.53
N TYR A 307 -14.81 -9.79 17.93
CA TYR A 307 -15.41 -9.33 16.67
C TYR A 307 -15.85 -7.86 16.71
N GLU A 308 -16.54 -7.45 17.75
CA GLU A 308 -16.99 -6.06 17.90
C GLU A 308 -15.82 -5.09 18.10
N ALA A 309 -14.78 -5.50 18.84
CA ALA A 309 -13.56 -4.73 19.02
C ALA A 309 -12.81 -4.55 17.68
N LEU A 310 -12.75 -5.59 16.86
CA LEU A 310 -12.16 -5.52 15.52
C LEU A 310 -12.95 -4.58 14.60
N ARG A 311 -14.29 -4.63 14.64
CA ARG A 311 -15.13 -3.70 13.89
C ARG A 311 -14.84 -2.25 14.25
N ASP A 312 -14.76 -1.96 15.56
CA ASP A 312 -14.50 -0.62 16.05
C ASP A 312 -13.09 -0.15 15.67
N ALA A 313 -12.09 -1.04 15.72
CA ALA A 313 -10.71 -0.76 15.30
C ALA A 313 -10.64 -0.45 13.79
N LEU A 314 -11.24 -1.28 12.95
CA LEU A 314 -11.33 -1.05 11.50
C LEU A 314 -12.05 0.26 11.16
N THR A 315 -13.15 0.56 11.86
CA THR A 315 -13.88 1.83 11.69
C THR A 315 -12.98 3.03 12.03
N LYS A 316 -12.21 2.96 13.12
CA LYS A 316 -11.27 4.02 13.50
C LYS A 316 -10.11 4.16 12.51
N LEU A 317 -9.57 3.04 12.01
CA LEU A 317 -8.54 3.09 10.96
C LEU A 317 -9.08 3.72 9.68
N GLN A 318 -10.28 3.33 9.24
CA GLN A 318 -10.91 3.88 8.05
C GLN A 318 -11.14 5.39 8.14
N LEU A 319 -11.32 5.95 9.35
CA LEU A 319 -11.38 7.39 9.55
C LEU A 319 -10.07 8.11 9.16
N ASN A 320 -8.93 7.41 9.23
CA ASN A 320 -7.61 7.96 8.95
C ASN A 320 -6.98 7.40 7.66
N ASP A 321 -7.70 6.49 6.99
CA ASP A 321 -7.28 5.81 5.77
C ASP A 321 -8.48 5.64 4.84
N ALA A 322 -8.67 6.60 3.95
CA ALA A 322 -9.80 6.64 3.03
C ALA A 322 -9.78 5.51 1.97
N ALA A 323 -8.66 4.83 1.81
CA ALA A 323 -8.50 3.72 0.87
C ALA A 323 -8.97 2.39 1.47
N LEU A 324 -8.92 2.25 2.80
CA LEU A 324 -9.38 1.04 3.49
C LEU A 324 -10.90 0.90 3.36
N GLN A 325 -11.32 -0.21 2.78
CA GLN A 325 -12.73 -0.62 2.72
C GLN A 325 -12.89 -1.96 3.42
N PHE A 326 -13.99 -2.17 4.13
CA PHE A 326 -14.26 -3.46 4.76
C PHE A 326 -15.75 -3.73 4.85
N GLU A 327 -16.11 -5.01 4.78
CA GLU A 327 -17.46 -5.50 4.95
C GLU A 327 -17.48 -6.73 5.87
N PRO A 328 -18.57 -6.99 6.61
CA PRO A 328 -18.69 -8.20 7.41
C PRO A 328 -18.57 -9.46 6.55
N GLU A 329 -17.81 -10.42 7.01
CA GLU A 329 -17.64 -11.72 6.37
C GLU A 329 -17.77 -12.85 7.39
N VAL A 330 -18.28 -13.99 6.95
CA VAL A 330 -18.39 -15.20 7.77
C VAL A 330 -17.67 -16.34 7.06
N SER A 331 -16.67 -16.90 7.72
CA SER A 331 -16.00 -18.13 7.29
C SER A 331 -16.50 -19.32 8.10
N GLN A 332 -16.72 -20.46 7.45
CA GLN A 332 -17.08 -21.70 8.14
C GLN A 332 -15.93 -22.19 9.05
N ALA A 333 -14.68 -21.89 8.68
CA ALA A 333 -13.50 -22.31 9.43
C ALA A 333 -13.11 -21.33 10.54
N LEU A 334 -13.26 -20.01 10.30
CA LEU A 334 -12.73 -18.95 11.19
C LEU A 334 -13.82 -18.18 11.94
N GLY A 335 -15.10 -18.38 11.59
CA GLY A 335 -16.22 -17.68 12.21
C GLY A 335 -16.45 -16.28 11.63
N PHE A 336 -16.82 -15.33 12.50
CA PHE A 336 -17.12 -13.96 12.10
C PHE A 336 -15.86 -13.11 11.98
N GLY A 337 -15.75 -12.36 10.90
CA GLY A 337 -14.66 -11.45 10.59
C GLY A 337 -15.06 -10.39 9.59
N PHE A 338 -14.08 -9.83 8.89
CA PHE A 338 -14.29 -8.80 7.89
C PHE A 338 -13.48 -9.11 6.63
N ARG A 339 -14.10 -8.89 5.47
CA ARG A 339 -13.40 -8.80 4.20
C ARG A 339 -12.92 -7.38 4.04
N ALA A 340 -11.61 -7.19 3.99
CA ALA A 340 -10.99 -5.89 3.84
C ALA A 340 -10.34 -5.76 2.46
N GLY A 341 -10.49 -4.58 1.86
CA GLY A 341 -9.90 -4.21 0.58
C GLY A 341 -8.78 -3.20 0.77
N PHE A 342 -7.68 -3.43 0.07
CA PHE A 342 -6.42 -2.70 0.15
C PHE A 342 -5.96 -2.26 -1.23
N LEU A 343 -5.09 -1.24 -1.29
CA LEU A 343 -4.49 -0.76 -2.53
C LEU A 343 -3.46 -1.75 -3.09
N GLY A 344 -2.68 -2.36 -2.19
CA GLY A 344 -1.67 -3.34 -2.50
C GLY A 344 -1.24 -4.12 -1.26
N LEU A 345 -0.16 -4.90 -1.36
CA LEU A 345 0.34 -5.72 -0.26
C LEU A 345 0.92 -4.90 0.88
N LEU A 346 1.70 -3.87 0.59
CA LEU A 346 2.29 -3.02 1.61
C LEU A 346 1.20 -2.31 2.41
N HIS A 347 0.15 -1.84 1.75
CA HIS A 347 -1.01 -1.26 2.41
C HIS A 347 -1.69 -2.28 3.35
N MET A 348 -1.87 -3.52 2.90
CA MET A 348 -2.42 -4.61 3.72
C MET A 348 -1.57 -4.88 4.97
N ASP A 349 -0.26 -4.99 4.81
CA ASP A 349 0.68 -5.23 5.91
C ASP A 349 0.65 -4.09 6.94
N ILE A 350 0.61 -2.85 6.47
CA ILE A 350 0.54 -1.66 7.34
C ILE A 350 -0.76 -1.64 8.13
N VAL A 351 -1.89 -1.91 7.49
CA VAL A 351 -3.20 -1.97 8.19
C VAL A 351 -3.22 -3.08 9.23
N GLN A 352 -2.70 -4.27 8.89
CA GLN A 352 -2.60 -5.38 9.84
C GLN A 352 -1.73 -5.00 11.04
N GLU A 353 -0.53 -4.48 10.80
CA GLU A 353 0.41 -4.11 11.86
C GLU A 353 -0.14 -2.97 12.74
N ARG A 354 -0.87 -2.03 12.17
CA ARG A 354 -1.58 -1.00 12.95
C ARG A 354 -2.69 -1.58 13.82
N LEU A 355 -3.48 -2.55 13.32
CA LEU A 355 -4.49 -3.25 14.12
C LEU A 355 -3.85 -3.99 15.31
N GLU A 356 -2.71 -4.62 15.08
CA GLU A 356 -1.97 -5.33 16.13
C GLU A 356 -1.38 -4.38 17.17
N ARG A 357 -0.69 -3.30 16.75
CA ARG A 357 0.04 -2.39 17.64
C ARG A 357 -0.84 -1.32 18.29
N GLU A 358 -1.69 -0.64 17.51
CA GLU A 358 -2.49 0.50 18.01
C GLU A 358 -3.75 0.03 18.75
N PHE A 359 -4.32 -1.13 18.35
CA PHE A 359 -5.57 -1.64 18.89
C PHE A 359 -5.42 -2.95 19.66
N ASN A 360 -4.20 -3.49 19.77
CA ASN A 360 -3.87 -4.75 20.46
C ASN A 360 -4.77 -5.92 20.02
N MET A 361 -4.94 -6.06 18.70
CA MET A 361 -5.76 -7.10 18.09
C MET A 361 -4.88 -8.25 17.61
N ASP A 362 -5.17 -9.46 18.09
CA ASP A 362 -4.57 -10.68 17.54
C ASP A 362 -5.44 -11.16 16.36
N LEU A 363 -4.86 -11.18 15.15
CA LEU A 363 -5.60 -11.41 13.91
C LEU A 363 -5.13 -12.65 13.16
N ILE A 364 -6.08 -13.32 12.51
CA ILE A 364 -5.84 -14.28 11.44
C ILE A 364 -6.15 -13.58 10.12
N THR A 365 -5.13 -13.41 9.28
CA THR A 365 -5.28 -12.83 7.94
C THR A 365 -5.28 -13.96 6.92
N THR A 366 -6.27 -13.97 6.02
CA THR A 366 -6.28 -14.94 4.90
C THR A 366 -5.33 -14.49 3.80
N ALA A 367 -4.98 -15.40 2.90
CA ALA A 367 -4.21 -15.03 1.72
C ALA A 367 -4.92 -13.94 0.91
N PRO A 368 -4.19 -12.92 0.41
CA PRO A 368 -4.76 -11.90 -0.44
C PRO A 368 -5.28 -12.50 -1.74
N SER A 369 -6.37 -11.95 -2.22
CA SER A 369 -6.99 -12.26 -3.50
C SER A 369 -7.26 -10.99 -4.28
N VAL A 370 -7.29 -11.12 -5.60
CA VAL A 370 -7.65 -10.03 -6.51
C VAL A 370 -9.14 -10.12 -6.87
N VAL A 371 -9.68 -9.05 -7.46
CA VAL A 371 -11.05 -9.04 -7.97
C VAL A 371 -11.07 -9.70 -9.34
N TYR A 372 -11.92 -10.73 -9.51
CA TYR A 372 -12.19 -11.33 -10.80
C TYR A 372 -13.53 -10.84 -11.34
N GLU A 373 -13.64 -10.61 -12.65
CA GLU A 373 -14.91 -10.43 -13.31
C GLU A 373 -15.41 -11.77 -13.83
N VAL A 374 -16.63 -12.13 -13.49
CA VAL A 374 -17.25 -13.38 -13.93
C VAL A 374 -18.45 -13.05 -14.80
N LEU A 375 -18.38 -13.39 -16.07
CA LEU A 375 -19.53 -13.39 -16.98
C LEU A 375 -20.31 -14.68 -16.76
N LYS A 376 -21.55 -14.55 -16.28
CA LYS A 376 -22.45 -15.68 -16.07
C LYS A 376 -23.13 -16.10 -17.38
N THR A 377 -23.64 -17.32 -17.42
CA THR A 377 -24.37 -17.87 -18.57
C THR A 377 -25.69 -17.14 -18.88
N ASP A 378 -26.23 -16.37 -17.93
CA ASP A 378 -27.39 -15.48 -18.10
C ASP A 378 -27.02 -14.08 -18.64
N GLY A 379 -25.73 -13.81 -18.87
CA GLY A 379 -25.21 -12.53 -19.39
C GLY A 379 -24.90 -11.50 -18.31
N GLU A 380 -25.14 -11.79 -17.03
CA GLU A 380 -24.77 -10.90 -15.94
C GLU A 380 -23.25 -10.95 -15.69
N VAL A 381 -22.64 -9.78 -15.49
CA VAL A 381 -21.22 -9.65 -15.08
C VAL A 381 -21.19 -9.33 -13.59
N ILE A 382 -20.54 -10.18 -12.82
CA ILE A 382 -20.36 -9.99 -11.38
C ILE A 382 -18.87 -9.87 -11.04
N GLN A 383 -18.55 -9.11 -9.99
CA GLN A 383 -17.21 -9.04 -9.43
C GLN A 383 -17.08 -10.03 -8.26
N VAL A 384 -16.01 -10.81 -8.27
CA VAL A 384 -15.74 -11.85 -7.26
C VAL A 384 -14.38 -11.56 -6.63
N GLU A 385 -14.39 -11.10 -5.40
CA GLU A 385 -13.22 -10.80 -4.56
C GLU A 385 -12.85 -11.92 -3.58
N ASN A 386 -13.82 -12.80 -3.29
CA ASN A 386 -13.62 -13.96 -2.44
C ASN A 386 -13.78 -15.24 -3.25
N PRO A 387 -12.74 -16.12 -3.30
CA PRO A 387 -12.84 -17.40 -4.01
C PRO A 387 -14.02 -18.28 -3.59
N SER A 388 -14.47 -18.17 -2.33
CA SER A 388 -15.64 -18.94 -1.85
C SER A 388 -16.96 -18.49 -2.47
N LYS A 389 -17.05 -17.24 -2.94
CA LYS A 389 -18.24 -16.66 -3.61
C LYS A 389 -18.28 -16.95 -5.12
N LEU A 390 -17.27 -17.65 -5.68
CA LEU A 390 -17.26 -18.00 -7.10
C LEU A 390 -18.48 -18.89 -7.43
N PRO A 391 -19.29 -18.54 -8.44
CA PRO A 391 -20.42 -19.36 -8.88
C PRO A 391 -20.01 -20.78 -9.28
N SER A 392 -20.97 -21.69 -9.31
CA SER A 392 -20.73 -23.05 -9.81
C SER A 392 -20.34 -23.03 -11.30
N PRO A 393 -19.46 -23.92 -11.76
CA PRO A 393 -18.92 -23.91 -13.13
C PRO A 393 -19.97 -23.90 -14.25
N ASP A 394 -21.15 -24.50 -14.01
CA ASP A 394 -22.27 -24.53 -14.93
C ASP A 394 -22.93 -23.16 -15.17
N LYS A 395 -22.73 -22.22 -14.26
CA LYS A 395 -23.26 -20.84 -14.33
C LYS A 395 -22.24 -19.83 -14.86
N ILE A 396 -21.02 -20.26 -15.14
CA ILE A 396 -19.93 -19.40 -15.60
C ILE A 396 -19.78 -19.57 -17.11
N ALA A 397 -19.87 -18.47 -17.84
CA ALA A 397 -19.52 -18.42 -19.27
C ALA A 397 -18.03 -18.08 -19.45
N GLU A 398 -17.50 -17.10 -18.70
CA GLU A 398 -16.13 -16.64 -18.80
C GLU A 398 -15.67 -16.06 -17.46
N ILE A 399 -14.39 -16.24 -17.11
CA ILE A 399 -13.75 -15.56 -15.99
C ILE A 399 -12.67 -14.65 -16.56
N ARG A 400 -12.64 -13.41 -16.08
CA ARG A 400 -11.62 -12.42 -16.44
C ARG A 400 -10.80 -12.06 -15.21
N GLU A 401 -9.48 -12.07 -15.39
CA GLU A 401 -8.53 -11.65 -14.37
C GLU A 401 -8.02 -10.23 -14.61
N PRO A 402 -7.70 -9.46 -13.56
CA PRO A 402 -7.08 -8.14 -13.73
C PRO A 402 -5.65 -8.30 -14.24
N ILE A 403 -5.32 -7.53 -15.26
CA ILE A 403 -3.99 -7.43 -15.85
C ILE A 403 -3.43 -6.06 -15.53
N ASP A 404 -2.20 -6.02 -15.05
CA ASP A 404 -1.47 -4.81 -14.78
C ASP A 404 -0.31 -4.66 -15.76
N THR A 405 -0.08 -3.44 -16.22
CA THR A 405 1.14 -3.06 -16.91
C THR A 405 2.24 -2.84 -15.86
N VAL A 406 3.23 -3.72 -15.86
CA VAL A 406 4.35 -3.70 -14.92
C VAL A 406 5.58 -3.14 -15.59
N THR A 407 6.12 -2.07 -15.03
CA THR A 407 7.36 -1.41 -15.46
C THR A 407 8.50 -1.81 -14.52
N ILE A 408 9.56 -2.39 -15.06
CA ILE A 408 10.71 -2.87 -14.28
C ILE A 408 11.98 -2.18 -14.78
N PHE A 409 12.73 -1.57 -13.87
CA PHE A 409 14.08 -1.09 -14.11
C PHE A 409 15.09 -2.03 -13.49
N VAL A 410 16.08 -2.45 -14.26
CA VAL A 410 17.06 -3.44 -13.83
C VAL A 410 18.38 -3.26 -14.57
N PRO A 411 19.55 -3.47 -13.91
CA PRO A 411 20.84 -3.51 -14.61
C PRO A 411 20.89 -4.63 -15.66
N SER A 412 21.58 -4.38 -16.76
CA SER A 412 21.67 -5.28 -17.93
C SER A 412 22.06 -6.72 -17.57
N ASP A 413 22.85 -6.91 -16.53
CA ASP A 413 23.32 -8.22 -16.08
C ASP A 413 22.19 -9.15 -15.59
N TYR A 414 21.07 -8.58 -15.13
CA TYR A 414 19.95 -9.34 -14.55
C TYR A 414 18.74 -9.48 -15.49
N VAL A 415 18.77 -8.85 -16.68
CA VAL A 415 17.64 -8.84 -17.64
C VAL A 415 17.12 -10.24 -17.94
N GLY A 416 18.03 -11.19 -18.23
CA GLY A 416 17.65 -12.56 -18.56
C GLY A 416 16.92 -13.28 -17.41
N ALA A 417 17.34 -13.04 -16.16
CA ALA A 417 16.69 -13.62 -14.98
C ALA A 417 15.30 -13.01 -14.75
N VAL A 418 15.16 -11.69 -14.95
CA VAL A 418 13.89 -10.98 -14.81
C VAL A 418 12.91 -11.39 -15.91
N MET A 419 13.34 -11.45 -17.16
CA MET A 419 12.50 -11.95 -18.27
C MET A 419 11.98 -13.36 -18.01
N LYS A 420 12.84 -14.24 -17.48
CA LYS A 420 12.45 -15.59 -17.10
C LYS A 420 11.39 -15.58 -16.00
N LEU A 421 11.55 -14.76 -14.96
CA LEU A 421 10.57 -14.61 -13.90
C LEU A 421 9.23 -14.11 -14.44
N CYS A 422 9.21 -13.07 -15.27
CA CYS A 422 7.99 -12.54 -15.89
C CYS A 422 7.26 -13.60 -16.72
N ASN A 423 8.00 -14.39 -17.51
CA ASN A 423 7.42 -15.47 -18.32
C ASN A 423 6.86 -16.61 -17.44
N GLU A 424 7.53 -16.98 -16.35
CA GLU A 424 7.01 -17.96 -15.36
C GLU A 424 5.71 -17.48 -14.73
N LYS A 425 5.53 -16.16 -14.57
CA LYS A 425 4.35 -15.50 -14.04
C LYS A 425 3.32 -15.11 -15.12
N ARG A 426 3.38 -15.75 -16.28
CA ARG A 426 2.45 -15.55 -17.42
C ARG A 426 2.49 -14.14 -18.02
N GLY A 427 3.58 -13.42 -17.83
CA GLY A 427 3.75 -12.07 -18.35
C GLY A 427 3.92 -12.05 -19.87
N VAL A 428 3.37 -11.03 -20.50
CA VAL A 428 3.55 -10.74 -21.92
C VAL A 428 4.39 -9.47 -22.04
N GLN A 429 5.57 -9.60 -22.64
CA GLN A 429 6.45 -8.45 -22.83
C GLN A 429 5.86 -7.49 -23.86
N THR A 430 5.69 -6.22 -23.46
CA THR A 430 5.17 -5.15 -24.31
C THR A 430 6.28 -4.21 -24.79
N ASN A 431 7.29 -3.95 -23.94
CA ASN A 431 8.41 -3.10 -24.32
C ASN A 431 9.73 -3.57 -23.68
N LEU A 432 10.85 -3.21 -24.32
CA LEU A 432 12.21 -3.40 -23.83
C LEU A 432 13.08 -2.27 -24.40
N ALA A 433 13.62 -1.44 -23.52
CA ALA A 433 14.50 -0.34 -23.87
C ALA A 433 15.79 -0.37 -23.04
N TYR A 434 16.90 -0.03 -23.66
CA TYR A 434 18.21 0.06 -23.00
C TYR A 434 18.57 1.54 -22.81
N HIS A 435 18.83 1.94 -21.56
CA HIS A 435 19.27 3.28 -21.19
C HIS A 435 20.61 3.15 -20.46
N GLY A 436 21.71 3.30 -21.20
CA GLY A 436 23.05 3.10 -20.62
C GLY A 436 23.23 1.69 -20.02
N ARG A 437 23.39 1.63 -18.70
CA ARG A 437 23.51 0.35 -17.96
C ARG A 437 22.19 -0.19 -17.44
N GLN A 438 21.16 0.65 -17.39
CA GLN A 438 19.82 0.27 -16.98
C GLN A 438 18.99 -0.22 -18.16
N VAL A 439 18.13 -1.18 -17.88
CA VAL A 439 17.19 -1.72 -18.87
C VAL A 439 15.78 -1.54 -18.33
N HIS A 440 14.94 -0.96 -19.16
CA HIS A 440 13.54 -0.75 -18.91
C HIS A 440 12.73 -1.86 -19.59
N LEU A 441 12.07 -2.66 -18.80
CA LEU A 441 11.20 -3.75 -19.21
C LEU A 441 9.75 -3.40 -18.90
N THR A 442 8.86 -3.56 -19.86
CA THR A 442 7.42 -3.44 -19.61
C THR A 442 6.72 -4.76 -19.96
N TYR A 443 5.91 -5.22 -19.05
CA TYR A 443 5.15 -6.46 -19.16
C TYR A 443 3.69 -6.26 -18.76
N ASP A 444 2.77 -6.90 -19.48
CA ASP A 444 1.43 -7.16 -18.98
C ASP A 444 1.49 -8.41 -18.09
N LEU A 445 1.18 -8.26 -16.81
CA LEU A 445 1.19 -9.35 -15.83
C LEU A 445 -0.17 -9.47 -15.15
N PRO A 446 -0.67 -10.69 -14.91
CA PRO A 446 -1.85 -10.85 -14.06
C PRO A 446 -1.56 -10.39 -12.63
N LEU A 447 -2.41 -9.51 -12.09
CA LEU A 447 -2.24 -8.98 -10.73
C LEU A 447 -2.15 -10.10 -9.68
N ALA A 448 -2.90 -11.20 -9.87
CA ALA A 448 -2.85 -12.36 -8.99
C ALA A 448 -1.44 -13.01 -8.88
N GLU A 449 -0.62 -12.90 -9.93
CA GLU A 449 0.76 -13.41 -9.91
C GLU A 449 1.74 -12.41 -9.28
N ILE A 450 1.41 -11.11 -9.31
CA ILE A 450 2.21 -10.04 -8.70
C ILE A 450 2.06 -10.09 -7.18
N VAL A 451 0.82 -10.17 -6.71
CA VAL A 451 0.43 -10.07 -5.29
C VAL A 451 1.01 -11.20 -4.42
N LEU A 452 1.38 -12.35 -4.97
CA LEU A 452 1.82 -13.48 -4.15
C LEU A 452 3.30 -13.38 -3.74
N ASP A 453 4.22 -13.35 -4.69
CA ASP A 453 5.66 -13.49 -4.41
C ASP A 453 6.57 -12.79 -5.45
N PHE A 454 5.98 -12.07 -6.40
CA PHE A 454 6.73 -11.52 -7.53
C PHE A 454 7.79 -10.52 -7.08
N PHE A 455 7.43 -9.58 -6.20
CA PHE A 455 8.33 -8.53 -5.73
C PHE A 455 9.53 -9.12 -4.98
N ASP A 456 9.29 -10.06 -4.08
CA ASP A 456 10.35 -10.70 -3.29
C ASP A 456 11.31 -11.49 -4.17
N ARG A 457 10.75 -12.23 -5.15
CA ARG A 457 11.55 -12.96 -6.13
C ARG A 457 12.35 -12.01 -7.03
N LEU A 458 11.74 -10.91 -7.47
CA LEU A 458 12.42 -9.90 -8.28
C LEU A 458 13.62 -9.31 -7.52
N LYS A 459 13.42 -8.90 -6.27
CA LYS A 459 14.49 -8.37 -5.42
C LYS A 459 15.57 -9.40 -5.13
N SER A 460 15.20 -10.65 -4.83
CA SER A 460 16.16 -11.74 -4.59
C SER A 460 17.01 -12.04 -5.81
N LEU A 461 16.39 -12.21 -7.00
CA LEU A 461 17.08 -12.51 -8.26
C LEU A 461 18.03 -11.40 -8.69
N THR A 462 17.73 -10.18 -8.38
CA THR A 462 18.51 -9.00 -8.78
C THR A 462 19.37 -8.43 -7.65
N ARG A 463 19.47 -9.12 -6.52
CA ARG A 463 20.21 -8.67 -5.33
C ARG A 463 19.77 -7.29 -4.83
N GLY A 464 18.49 -6.97 -4.98
CA GLY A 464 17.91 -5.70 -4.59
C GLY A 464 18.03 -4.57 -5.63
N TYR A 465 18.69 -4.81 -6.77
CA TYR A 465 18.91 -3.75 -7.77
C TYR A 465 17.70 -3.45 -8.67
N ALA A 466 16.73 -4.37 -8.80
CA ALA A 466 15.54 -4.08 -9.61
C ALA A 466 14.53 -3.25 -8.84
N SER A 467 13.95 -2.27 -9.51
CA SER A 467 12.73 -1.60 -9.06
C SER A 467 11.57 -1.92 -9.99
N MET A 468 10.36 -1.85 -9.48
CA MET A 468 9.15 -2.05 -10.27
C MET A 468 8.06 -1.07 -9.85
N ASP A 469 7.23 -0.76 -10.82
CA ASP A 469 5.96 -0.08 -10.67
C ASP A 469 4.89 -0.83 -11.46
N TYR A 470 3.63 -0.72 -11.06
CA TYR A 470 2.53 -1.39 -11.76
C TYR A 470 1.27 -0.56 -11.73
N GLU A 471 0.51 -0.63 -12.82
CA GLU A 471 -0.74 0.08 -12.98
C GLU A 471 -1.79 -0.85 -13.63
N PHE A 472 -3.02 -0.78 -13.14
CA PHE A 472 -4.11 -1.56 -13.71
C PHE A 472 -4.38 -1.16 -15.16
N GLU A 473 -4.38 -2.15 -16.06
CA GLU A 473 -4.64 -1.95 -17.50
C GLU A 473 -6.07 -2.36 -17.85
N GLU A 474 -6.40 -3.66 -17.72
CA GLU A 474 -7.69 -4.20 -18.15
C GLU A 474 -8.07 -5.51 -17.44
N TYR A 475 -9.30 -5.92 -17.63
CA TYR A 475 -9.73 -7.30 -17.33
C TYR A 475 -9.62 -8.16 -18.59
N ARG A 476 -8.87 -9.27 -18.51
CA ARG A 476 -8.61 -10.20 -19.63
C ARG A 476 -9.14 -11.59 -19.31
N ALA A 477 -9.81 -12.24 -20.29
CA ALA A 477 -10.28 -13.60 -20.15
C ALA A 477 -9.14 -14.58 -19.83
N ALA A 478 -9.33 -15.44 -18.84
CA ALA A 478 -8.32 -16.39 -18.37
C ALA A 478 -8.93 -17.73 -17.97
N ASP A 479 -8.18 -18.82 -18.23
CA ASP A 479 -8.54 -20.16 -17.78
C ASP A 479 -8.12 -20.40 -16.33
N VAL A 480 -8.81 -19.72 -15.41
CA VAL A 480 -8.61 -19.86 -13.97
C VAL A 480 -9.62 -20.81 -13.35
N VAL A 481 -9.19 -21.50 -12.31
CA VAL A 481 -10.02 -22.47 -11.58
C VAL A 481 -9.91 -22.24 -10.08
N LYS A 482 -11.01 -22.51 -9.38
CA LYS A 482 -11.04 -22.54 -7.93
C LYS A 482 -10.40 -23.84 -7.43
N VAL A 483 -9.41 -23.70 -6.56
CA VAL A 483 -8.78 -24.79 -5.83
C VAL A 483 -9.21 -24.73 -4.38
N ASP A 484 -9.95 -25.73 -3.95
CA ASP A 484 -10.41 -25.88 -2.56
C ASP A 484 -9.44 -26.75 -1.76
N MET A 485 -9.17 -26.35 -0.52
CA MET A 485 -8.39 -27.15 0.42
C MET A 485 -9.33 -27.94 1.34
N LEU A 486 -9.09 -29.26 1.42
CA LEU A 486 -9.85 -30.15 2.29
C LEU A 486 -8.93 -30.72 3.38
N ILE A 487 -9.35 -30.60 4.61
CA ILE A 487 -8.67 -31.19 5.78
C ILE A 487 -9.59 -32.25 6.38
N ASN A 488 -9.14 -33.51 6.35
CA ASN A 488 -9.95 -34.68 6.71
C ASN A 488 -11.25 -34.88 5.90
N GLY A 489 -11.34 -34.24 4.74
CA GLY A 489 -12.53 -34.26 3.89
C GLY A 489 -13.43 -33.04 4.06
N ASP A 490 -13.20 -32.23 5.09
CA ASP A 490 -13.95 -30.98 5.30
C ASP A 490 -13.25 -29.85 4.53
N ARG A 491 -14.05 -29.08 3.79
CA ARG A 491 -13.55 -27.93 3.02
C ARG A 491 -13.27 -26.76 3.96
N VAL A 492 -12.09 -26.16 3.81
CA VAL A 492 -11.67 -24.96 4.53
C VAL A 492 -11.75 -23.79 3.57
N ASP A 493 -12.83 -23.02 3.67
CA ASP A 493 -13.15 -21.90 2.76
C ASP A 493 -12.07 -20.80 2.78
N ALA A 494 -11.52 -20.50 3.95
CA ALA A 494 -10.46 -19.51 4.13
C ALA A 494 -9.11 -19.86 3.44
N LEU A 495 -8.95 -21.13 3.01
CA LEU A 495 -7.77 -21.61 2.27
C LEU A 495 -8.07 -21.81 0.77
N SER A 496 -9.28 -21.50 0.30
CA SER A 496 -9.63 -21.60 -1.12
C SER A 496 -8.98 -20.49 -1.92
N THR A 497 -8.46 -20.84 -3.11
CA THR A 497 -7.77 -19.89 -4.01
C THR A 497 -8.25 -20.05 -5.44
N ILE A 498 -8.10 -18.97 -6.24
CA ILE A 498 -8.32 -19.01 -7.69
C ILE A 498 -6.93 -19.02 -8.34
N ILE A 499 -6.66 -20.00 -9.16
CA ILE A 499 -5.34 -20.26 -9.77
C ILE A 499 -5.54 -20.56 -11.24
N HIS A 500 -4.60 -20.15 -12.10
CA HIS A 500 -4.61 -20.52 -13.51
C HIS A 500 -4.49 -22.05 -13.66
N ARG A 501 -5.28 -22.64 -14.55
CA ARG A 501 -5.41 -24.11 -14.70
C ARG A 501 -4.07 -24.81 -14.93
N SER A 502 -3.16 -24.21 -15.74
CA SER A 502 -1.84 -24.78 -16.00
C SER A 502 -1.00 -24.95 -14.73
N ASN A 503 -1.15 -24.06 -13.75
CA ASN A 503 -0.35 -24.04 -12.53
C ASN A 503 -1.08 -24.70 -11.34
N SER A 504 -2.35 -25.07 -11.50
CA SER A 504 -3.21 -25.54 -10.41
C SER A 504 -2.67 -26.80 -9.70
N VAL A 505 -2.10 -27.75 -10.45
CA VAL A 505 -1.57 -29.02 -9.90
C VAL A 505 -0.25 -28.78 -9.14
N SER A 506 0.69 -28.01 -9.71
CA SER A 506 1.96 -27.68 -9.04
C SER A 506 1.72 -26.87 -7.79
N ARG A 507 0.94 -25.81 -7.91
CA ARG A 507 0.61 -24.93 -6.78
C ARG A 507 -0.19 -25.64 -5.70
N GLY A 508 -1.18 -26.46 -6.09
CA GLY A 508 -1.94 -27.28 -5.14
C GLY A 508 -1.06 -28.25 -4.35
N ARG A 509 -0.04 -28.83 -5.00
CA ARG A 509 0.94 -29.72 -4.34
C ARG A 509 1.83 -28.96 -3.36
N GLU A 510 2.31 -27.79 -3.73
CA GLU A 510 3.13 -26.93 -2.86
C GLU A 510 2.35 -26.54 -1.59
N ILE A 511 1.12 -26.04 -1.74
CA ILE A 511 0.27 -25.65 -0.63
C ILE A 511 0.02 -26.84 0.31
N VAL A 512 -0.35 -28.01 -0.23
CA VAL A 512 -0.63 -29.21 0.57
C VAL A 512 0.62 -29.69 1.30
N THR A 513 1.79 -29.65 0.67
CA THR A 513 3.08 -30.01 1.28
C THR A 513 3.43 -29.07 2.44
N ARG A 514 3.21 -27.79 2.25
CA ARG A 514 3.47 -26.78 3.28
C ARG A 514 2.49 -26.88 4.45
N LEU A 515 1.20 -27.02 4.17
CA LEU A 515 0.19 -27.26 5.22
C LEU A 515 0.51 -28.51 6.05
N ARG A 516 1.07 -29.55 5.42
CA ARG A 516 1.53 -30.74 6.16
C ARG A 516 2.64 -30.43 7.16
N SER A 517 3.53 -29.48 6.88
CA SER A 517 4.60 -29.10 7.80
C SER A 517 4.09 -28.26 8.98
N LEU A 518 3.05 -27.46 8.75
CA LEU A 518 2.48 -26.53 9.73
C LEU A 518 1.43 -27.17 10.64
N ILE A 519 0.59 -28.06 10.11
CA ILE A 519 -0.47 -28.72 10.89
C ILE A 519 0.16 -29.70 11.90
N PRO A 520 -0.08 -29.52 13.19
CA PRO A 520 0.51 -30.37 14.23
C PRO A 520 -0.05 -31.80 14.16
N ARG A 521 0.79 -32.77 14.54
CA ARG A 521 0.37 -34.18 14.57
C ARG A 521 -0.72 -34.39 15.61
N GLN A 522 -1.85 -34.92 15.16
CA GLN A 522 -2.99 -35.30 15.99
C GLN A 522 -2.92 -36.78 16.44
N MET A 523 -3.86 -37.21 17.25
CA MET A 523 -3.98 -38.63 17.68
C MET A 523 -4.44 -39.54 16.53
N TYR A 524 -4.82 -39.00 15.39
CA TYR A 524 -5.24 -39.68 14.17
C TYR A 524 -4.53 -39.09 12.95
N ASP A 525 -4.55 -39.80 11.82
CA ASP A 525 -3.94 -39.31 10.57
C ASP A 525 -4.84 -38.22 9.96
N VAL A 526 -4.26 -37.06 9.66
CA VAL A 526 -4.95 -35.93 9.04
C VAL A 526 -4.61 -35.94 7.54
N ALA A 527 -5.63 -36.09 6.71
CA ALA A 527 -5.49 -35.98 5.25
C ALA A 527 -5.66 -34.50 4.84
N ILE A 528 -4.71 -33.99 4.08
CA ILE A 528 -4.73 -32.65 3.49
C ILE A 528 -4.82 -32.85 1.98
N GLN A 529 -5.80 -32.22 1.34
CA GLN A 529 -6.06 -32.41 -0.08
C GLN A 529 -6.35 -31.08 -0.76
N ALA A 530 -5.84 -30.90 -1.97
CA ALA A 530 -6.26 -29.84 -2.88
C ALA A 530 -7.18 -30.43 -3.93
N ALA A 531 -8.31 -29.76 -4.22
CA ALA A 531 -9.31 -30.25 -5.15
C ALA A 531 -9.83 -29.15 -6.08
N ILE A 532 -10.14 -29.51 -7.32
CA ILE A 532 -10.90 -28.69 -8.27
C ILE A 532 -12.26 -29.33 -8.44
N GLY A 533 -13.29 -28.71 -7.88
CA GLY A 533 -14.62 -29.32 -7.78
C GLY A 533 -14.59 -30.64 -7.00
N ALA A 534 -14.87 -31.76 -7.66
CA ALA A 534 -14.82 -33.11 -7.08
C ALA A 534 -13.48 -33.80 -7.25
N ASN A 535 -12.58 -33.28 -8.11
CA ASN A 535 -11.32 -33.94 -8.46
C ASN A 535 -10.20 -33.52 -7.51
N ILE A 536 -9.58 -34.48 -6.81
CA ILE A 536 -8.41 -34.26 -5.96
C ILE A 536 -7.17 -34.19 -6.86
N ILE A 537 -6.47 -33.04 -6.84
CA ILE A 537 -5.27 -32.78 -7.65
C ILE A 537 -3.97 -33.00 -6.88
N ALA A 538 -4.00 -32.87 -5.54
CA ALA A 538 -2.87 -33.14 -4.67
C ALA A 538 -3.34 -33.67 -3.31
N ARG A 539 -2.49 -34.48 -2.67
CA ARG A 539 -2.79 -35.04 -1.33
C ARG A 539 -1.52 -35.30 -0.55
N GLU A 540 -1.57 -34.91 0.72
CA GLU A 540 -0.57 -35.25 1.75
C GLU A 540 -1.26 -35.74 3.03
N ASN A 541 -0.50 -36.41 3.90
CA ASN A 541 -1.02 -36.89 5.18
C ASN A 541 -0.07 -36.53 6.32
N VAL A 542 -0.63 -35.91 7.37
CA VAL A 542 0.06 -35.76 8.66
C VAL A 542 -0.15 -37.02 9.48
N LYS A 543 0.95 -37.77 9.70
CA LYS A 543 0.88 -39.04 10.44
C LYS A 543 0.50 -38.80 11.88
N ALA A 544 -0.39 -39.65 12.42
CA ALA A 544 -0.81 -39.61 13.83
C ALA A 544 0.36 -39.79 14.79
N LEU A 545 0.21 -39.19 15.97
CA LEU A 545 1.05 -39.51 17.11
C LEU A 545 0.92 -41.02 17.44
N ARG A 546 2.03 -41.73 17.43
CA ARG A 546 2.06 -43.16 17.78
C ARG A 546 2.47 -43.34 19.23
N LYS A 547 1.54 -43.79 20.06
CA LYS A 547 1.88 -44.39 21.34
C LYS A 547 2.42 -45.80 21.07
N ASN A 548 3.61 -46.12 21.54
CA ASN A 548 4.16 -47.48 21.41
C ASN A 548 3.40 -48.42 22.36
N VAL A 549 2.27 -48.94 21.85
CA VAL A 549 1.42 -49.86 22.64
C VAL A 549 2.05 -51.24 22.82
N LEU A 550 3.13 -51.51 22.05
CA LEU A 550 3.89 -52.79 22.13
C LEU A 550 5.05 -52.74 23.13
N ALA A 551 5.43 -51.57 23.62
CA ALA A 551 6.58 -51.41 24.53
C ALA A 551 6.48 -52.25 25.80
N LYS A 552 5.27 -52.57 26.24
CA LYS A 552 5.00 -53.42 27.43
C LYS A 552 4.68 -54.88 27.07
N CYS A 553 4.82 -55.30 25.81
CA CYS A 553 4.61 -56.68 25.41
C CYS A 553 5.93 -57.45 25.46
N TYR A 554 6.23 -58.07 26.58
CA TYR A 554 7.33 -59.03 26.72
C TYR A 554 6.93 -60.38 26.11
N GLY A 555 7.76 -60.93 25.22
CA GLY A 555 7.57 -62.24 24.64
C GLY A 555 6.88 -62.28 23.28
N GLY A 556 6.91 -63.44 22.63
CA GLY A 556 6.51 -63.68 21.22
C GLY A 556 5.00 -63.79 20.94
N ASP A 557 4.10 -63.31 21.81
CA ASP A 557 2.65 -63.42 21.60
C ASP A 557 2.16 -62.47 20.47
N ILE A 558 2.21 -63.03 19.25
CA ILE A 558 1.80 -62.34 17.99
C ILE A 558 0.32 -61.96 18.05
N THR A 559 -0.53 -62.79 18.66
CA THR A 559 -1.98 -62.58 18.72
C THR A 559 -2.34 -61.36 19.58
N ARG A 560 -1.66 -61.21 20.71
CA ARG A 560 -1.83 -60.06 21.61
C ARG A 560 -1.32 -58.76 20.98
N LYS A 561 -0.18 -58.82 20.27
CA LYS A 561 0.35 -57.67 19.52
C LYS A 561 -0.62 -57.21 18.43
N ARG A 562 -1.20 -58.16 17.69
CA ARG A 562 -2.20 -57.87 16.65
C ARG A 562 -3.47 -57.25 17.22
N LYS A 563 -4.03 -57.80 18.30
CA LYS A 563 -5.20 -57.24 18.99
C LYS A 563 -4.97 -55.81 19.49
N LEU A 564 -3.80 -55.53 20.06
CA LEU A 564 -3.46 -54.18 20.53
C LEU A 564 -3.35 -53.17 19.39
N LEU A 565 -2.76 -53.56 18.26
CA LEU A 565 -2.69 -52.73 17.06
C LEU A 565 -4.07 -52.48 16.43
N GLU A 566 -4.94 -53.50 16.39
CA GLU A 566 -6.32 -53.39 15.89
C GLU A 566 -7.15 -52.45 16.80
N LYS A 567 -7.00 -52.59 18.13
CA LYS A 567 -7.67 -51.70 19.09
C LYS A 567 -7.18 -50.25 18.97
N GLN A 568 -5.87 -50.05 18.75
CA GLN A 568 -5.32 -48.71 18.47
C GLN A 568 -5.87 -48.13 17.17
N LYS A 569 -5.97 -48.92 16.09
CA LYS A 569 -6.56 -48.53 14.81
C LYS A 569 -8.04 -48.16 14.92
N ALA A 570 -8.81 -48.94 15.67
CA ALA A 570 -10.23 -48.66 15.94
C ALA A 570 -10.42 -47.38 16.78
N GLY A 571 -9.56 -47.17 17.79
CA GLY A 571 -9.56 -45.95 18.61
C GLY A 571 -9.26 -44.71 17.80
N LYS A 572 -8.26 -44.76 16.88
CA LYS A 572 -7.94 -43.66 15.95
C LYS A 572 -9.10 -43.35 15.03
N LYS A 573 -9.80 -44.40 14.51
CA LYS A 573 -10.97 -44.19 13.63
C LYS A 573 -12.13 -43.48 14.35
N ARG A 574 -12.36 -43.80 15.62
CA ARG A 574 -13.37 -43.10 16.45
C ARG A 574 -12.96 -41.65 16.74
N MET A 575 -11.69 -41.41 17.09
CA MET A 575 -11.20 -40.04 17.34
C MET A 575 -11.30 -39.16 16.09
N LYS A 576 -11.04 -39.71 14.91
CA LYS A 576 -11.22 -39.00 13.64
C LYS A 576 -12.66 -38.58 13.37
N GLN A 577 -13.65 -39.34 13.86
CA GLN A 577 -15.09 -39.03 13.70
C GLN A 577 -15.61 -37.94 14.64
N VAL A 578 -14.88 -37.64 15.72
CA VAL A 578 -15.31 -36.74 16.81
C VAL A 578 -14.40 -35.52 16.95
N GLY A 579 -13.15 -35.59 16.45
CA GLY A 579 -12.16 -34.53 16.61
C GLY A 579 -12.17 -33.54 15.44
N THR A 580 -12.27 -32.27 15.74
CA THR A 580 -11.94 -31.17 14.82
C THR A 580 -10.41 -31.05 14.75
N VAL A 581 -9.89 -30.77 13.54
CA VAL A 581 -8.45 -30.51 13.35
C VAL A 581 -8.17 -29.07 13.70
N GLU A 582 -7.29 -28.85 14.64
CA GLU A 582 -6.79 -27.52 14.98
C GLU A 582 -5.84 -27.06 13.85
N ILE A 583 -6.18 -25.95 13.19
CA ILE A 583 -5.40 -25.35 12.12
C ILE A 583 -4.70 -24.13 12.71
N PRO A 584 -3.35 -24.12 12.78
CA PRO A 584 -2.63 -22.98 13.32
C PRO A 584 -2.73 -21.76 12.37
N GLN A 585 -2.55 -20.57 12.93
CA GLN A 585 -2.66 -19.32 12.22
C GLN A 585 -1.72 -19.25 10.99
N GLU A 586 -0.50 -19.73 11.13
CA GLU A 586 0.52 -19.76 10.09
C GLU A 586 0.09 -20.59 8.86
N ALA A 587 -0.86 -21.51 9.03
CA ALA A 587 -1.39 -22.31 7.92
C ALA A 587 -2.21 -21.47 6.94
N PHE A 588 -2.87 -20.40 7.39
CA PHE A 588 -3.66 -19.52 6.50
C PHE A 588 -2.75 -18.62 5.67
N LEU A 589 -1.56 -18.28 6.17
CA LEU A 589 -0.53 -17.54 5.43
C LEU A 589 0.38 -18.45 4.57
N ALA A 590 0.29 -19.77 4.75
CA ALA A 590 1.10 -20.73 4.01
C ALA A 590 0.92 -20.66 2.48
N ILE A 591 -0.20 -20.12 2.02
CA ILE A 591 -0.50 -19.94 0.60
C ILE A 591 0.40 -18.85 -0.02
N LEU A 592 0.81 -17.85 0.79
CA LEU A 592 1.64 -16.72 0.35
C LEU A 592 3.11 -17.09 0.18
N GLN A 593 3.59 -17.98 1.03
CA GLN A 593 5.01 -18.29 1.07
C GLN A 593 5.31 -19.42 0.09
N VAL A 594 5.95 -19.10 -1.02
CA VAL A 594 6.55 -20.09 -1.95
C VAL A 594 7.94 -20.43 -1.42
N ASP A 595 8.25 -21.74 -1.30
CA ASP A 595 9.57 -22.16 -0.86
C ASP A 595 10.65 -21.64 -1.82
N GLU A 596 11.62 -20.93 -1.26
CA GLU A 596 12.92 -20.76 -1.87
C GLU A 596 13.55 -22.15 -2.02
N LYS A 597 13.65 -22.63 -3.24
CA LYS A 597 14.51 -23.75 -3.63
C LYS A 597 15.62 -23.26 -4.50
#